data_35bb6662f4a93ea9bbabb36bfbf7ab39
#
_entry.id   35bb6662f4a93ea9bbabb36bfbf7ab39
#
_cell.length_a   1.000
_cell.length_b   1.000
_cell.length_c   1.000
_cell.angle_alpha   90.00
_cell.angle_beta   90.00
_cell.angle_gamma   90.00
#
_symmetry.space_group_name_H-M   'P 1'
#
loop_
_entity.id
_entity.type
_entity.pdbx_description
1 polymer ?
#
loop_
_entity_poly.entity_id
_entity_poly.type
_entity_poly.pdbx_seq_one_letter_code
_entity_poly.pdbx_strand_id
1 'polypeptide(L)' 'MELNDSNVIEVLNELLPYIEADGGWLEYVETDYLAEGAFVNVRLGGACSTCAMSSMTLKQGIEKKLMMEIPDVAGVIQVL' A
#
# COMPACT_ATOMS: atom_id res chain seq x y z
N MET A 1 -4.64 -13.37 6.21
CA MET A 1 -3.34 -13.82 5.68
C MET A 1 -2.25 -13.65 6.70
N GLU A 2 -1.29 -14.52 6.70
CA GLU A 2 -0.12 -14.38 7.55
C GLU A 2 0.73 -13.18 7.11
N LEU A 3 1.32 -12.47 8.06
CA LEU A 3 2.18 -11.34 7.76
C LEU A 3 3.55 -11.79 7.27
N ASN A 4 3.79 -11.64 5.98
CA ASN A 4 5.10 -11.83 5.36
C ASN A 4 5.15 -11.03 4.06
N ASP A 5 6.34 -10.85 3.51
CA ASP A 5 6.54 -10.04 2.31
C ASP A 5 5.75 -10.57 1.12
N SER A 6 5.70 -11.88 0.97
CA SER A 6 4.99 -12.52 -0.13
C SER A 6 3.50 -12.21 -0.12
N ASN A 7 2.88 -12.29 1.04
CA ASN A 7 1.45 -11.99 1.18
C ASN A 7 1.18 -10.50 1.01
N VAL A 8 2.06 -9.65 1.51
CA VAL A 8 1.94 -8.20 1.32
C VAL A 8 1.98 -7.87 -0.18
N ILE A 9 2.94 -8.43 -0.89
CA ILE A 9 3.08 -8.21 -2.34
C ILE A 9 1.84 -8.72 -3.08
N GLU A 10 1.31 -9.86 -2.68
CA GLU A 10 0.11 -10.41 -3.31
C GLU A 10 -1.09 -9.47 -3.17
N VAL A 11 -1.30 -8.92 -1.99
CA VAL A 11 -2.38 -7.96 -1.74
C VAL A 11 -2.18 -6.70 -2.58
N LEU A 12 -0.96 -6.18 -2.64
CA LEU A 12 -0.65 -5.01 -3.45
C LEU A 12 -0.89 -5.28 -4.94
N ASN A 13 -0.56 -6.47 -5.42
CA ASN A 13 -0.82 -6.84 -6.81
C ASN A 13 -2.32 -6.87 -7.14
N GLU A 14 -3.15 -7.21 -6.18
CA GLU A 14 -4.61 -7.16 -6.37
C GLU A 14 -5.11 -5.72 -6.54
N LEU A 15 -4.40 -4.77 -5.96
CA LEU A 15 -4.76 -3.36 -6.03
C LEU A 15 -4.23 -2.66 -7.30
N LEU A 16 -3.19 -3.21 -7.91
CA LEU A 16 -2.56 -2.59 -9.07
C LEU A 16 -3.52 -2.24 -10.21
N PRO A 17 -4.45 -3.12 -10.63
CA PRO A 17 -5.37 -2.78 -11.71
C PRO A 17 -6.20 -1.53 -11.42
N TYR A 18 -6.60 -1.34 -10.18
CA TYR A 18 -7.39 -0.16 -9.80
C TYR A 18 -6.55 1.12 -9.84
N ILE A 19 -5.31 1.02 -9.39
CA ILE A 19 -4.38 2.16 -9.37
C ILE A 19 -3.99 2.54 -10.81
N GLU A 20 -3.71 1.56 -11.65
CA GLU A 20 -3.35 1.78 -13.04
C GLU A 20 -4.52 2.36 -13.84
N ALA A 21 -5.76 1.96 -13.52
CA ALA A 21 -6.95 2.49 -14.16
C ALA A 21 -7.10 3.99 -13.94
N ASP A 22 -6.60 4.49 -12.80
CA ASP A 22 -6.60 5.92 -12.48
C ASP A 22 -5.36 6.65 -13.04
N GLY A 23 -4.51 5.94 -13.76
CA GLY A 23 -3.31 6.51 -14.33
C GLY A 23 -2.13 6.58 -13.38
N GLY A 24 -2.24 5.91 -12.23
CA GLY A 24 -1.18 5.87 -11.23
C GLY A 24 -0.37 4.58 -11.27
N TRP A 25 0.58 4.50 -10.35
CA TRP A 25 1.38 3.28 -10.18
C TRP A 25 1.74 3.11 -8.71
N LEU A 26 2.06 1.86 -8.35
CA LEU A 26 2.43 1.48 -7.00
C LEU A 26 3.67 0.60 -7.07
N GLU A 27 4.65 0.87 -6.20
CA GLU A 27 5.84 0.05 -6.05
C GLU A 27 6.01 -0.34 -4.59
N TYR A 28 6.18 -1.64 -4.34
CA TYR A 28 6.50 -2.14 -3.01
C TYR A 28 7.97 -1.86 -2.72
N VAL A 29 8.25 -1.27 -1.55
CA VAL A 29 9.63 -0.97 -1.14
C VAL A 29 10.08 -1.99 -0.11
N GLU A 30 9.47 -1.98 1.07
CA GLU A 30 9.81 -2.91 2.13
C GLU A 30 8.72 -2.92 3.21
N THR A 31 8.83 -3.85 4.14
CA THR A 31 7.95 -3.92 5.31
C THR A 31 8.79 -3.79 6.57
N ASP A 32 8.43 -2.85 7.43
CA ASP A 32 9.06 -2.67 8.74
C ASP A 32 8.28 -3.47 9.78
N TYR A 33 8.91 -4.46 10.37
CA TYR A 33 8.29 -5.32 11.41
C TYR A 33 8.63 -4.75 12.78
N LEU A 34 7.62 -4.12 13.40
CA LEU A 34 7.77 -3.47 14.69
C LEU A 34 6.92 -4.19 15.75
N ALA A 35 7.19 -3.88 17.03
CA ALA A 35 6.47 -4.51 18.14
C ALA A 35 4.98 -4.21 18.12
N GLU A 36 4.58 -3.03 17.69
CA GLU A 36 3.18 -2.62 17.60
C GLU A 36 2.49 -3.05 16.31
N GLY A 37 3.21 -3.69 15.39
CA GLY A 37 2.67 -4.14 14.12
C GLY A 37 3.61 -3.82 12.97
N ALA A 38 3.21 -4.13 11.75
CA ALA A 38 4.03 -3.92 10.56
C ALA A 38 3.58 -2.69 9.78
N PHE A 39 4.54 -1.94 9.25
CA PHE A 39 4.29 -0.81 8.36
C PHE A 39 4.84 -1.16 6.98
N VAL A 40 3.96 -1.11 5.98
CA VAL A 40 4.32 -1.42 4.60
C VAL A 40 4.75 -0.13 3.91
N ASN A 41 5.97 -0.10 3.41
CA ASN A 41 6.52 1.07 2.72
C ASN A 41 6.33 0.89 1.22
N VAL A 42 5.69 1.87 0.59
CA VAL A 42 5.38 1.86 -0.84
C VAL A 42 5.72 3.20 -1.48
N ARG A 43 5.94 3.18 -2.78
CA ARG A 43 5.99 4.39 -3.60
C ARG A 43 4.76 4.47 -4.46
N LEU A 44 4.20 5.65 -4.55
CA LEU A 44 3.04 5.92 -5.38
C LEU A 44 3.35 7.08 -6.32
N GLY A 45 2.83 7.03 -7.52
CA GLY A 45 3.04 8.09 -8.49
C GLY A 45 2.08 8.02 -9.66
N GLY A 46 2.40 8.75 -10.72
CA GLY A 46 1.57 8.81 -11.91
C GLY A 46 0.63 10.01 -11.90
N ALA A 47 -0.50 9.89 -12.58
CA ALA A 47 -1.46 10.98 -12.69
C ALA A 47 -1.98 11.47 -11.34
N CYS A 48 -2.03 10.59 -10.36
CA CYS A 48 -2.51 10.93 -9.03
C CYS A 48 -1.51 11.80 -8.25
N SER A 49 -0.26 11.84 -8.66
CA SER A 49 0.77 12.60 -7.95
C SER A 49 0.55 14.10 -8.04
N THR A 50 -0.25 14.58 -8.99
CA THR A 50 -0.56 15.99 -9.15
C THR A 50 -1.75 16.43 -8.29
N CYS A 51 -2.42 15.50 -7.65
CA CYS A 51 -3.59 15.75 -6.82
C CYS A 51 -3.32 15.19 -5.42
N ALA A 52 -3.01 16.07 -4.48
CA ALA A 52 -2.67 15.66 -3.12
C ALA A 52 -3.77 14.84 -2.45
N MET A 53 -5.01 15.19 -2.70
CA MET A 53 -6.15 14.46 -2.12
C MET A 53 -6.24 13.04 -2.66
N SER A 54 -5.96 12.86 -3.95
CA SER A 54 -5.98 11.53 -4.56
C SER A 54 -4.91 10.62 -3.97
N SER A 55 -3.71 11.17 -3.71
CA SER A 55 -2.63 10.40 -3.08
C SER A 55 -3.03 9.91 -1.70
N MET A 56 -3.65 10.78 -0.89
CA MET A 56 -4.11 10.40 0.44
C MET A 56 -5.19 9.33 0.37
N THR A 57 -6.13 9.49 -0.55
CA THR A 57 -7.23 8.53 -0.73
C THR A 57 -6.68 7.16 -1.14
N LEU A 58 -5.72 7.12 -2.06
CA LEU A 58 -5.07 5.88 -2.47
C LEU A 58 -4.36 5.21 -1.31
N LYS A 59 -3.59 5.99 -0.55
CA LYS A 59 -2.89 5.46 0.60
C LYS A 59 -3.85 4.84 1.61
N GLN A 60 -4.95 5.52 1.91
CA GLN A 60 -5.95 5.02 2.84
C GLN A 60 -6.62 3.75 2.33
N GLY A 61 -6.91 3.68 1.04
CA GLY A 61 -7.49 2.49 0.42
C GLY A 61 -6.56 1.29 0.49
N ILE A 62 -5.28 1.50 0.19
CA ILE A 62 -4.26 0.46 0.26
C ILE A 62 -4.11 -0.02 1.70
N GLU A 63 -4.01 0.91 2.65
CA GLU A 63 -3.87 0.60 4.05
C GLU A 63 -5.05 -0.22 4.55
N LYS A 64 -6.26 0.20 4.22
CA LYS A 64 -7.47 -0.51 4.62
C LYS A 64 -7.50 -1.93 4.08
N LYS A 65 -7.16 -2.10 2.79
CA LYS A 65 -7.14 -3.42 2.15
C LYS A 65 -6.11 -4.33 2.82
N LEU A 66 -4.89 -3.81 3.07
CA LEU A 66 -3.85 -4.58 3.71
C LEU A 66 -4.25 -4.98 5.13
N MET A 67 -4.83 -4.07 5.90
CA MET A 67 -5.25 -4.35 7.27
C MET A 67 -6.38 -5.37 7.32
N MET A 68 -7.25 -5.39 6.32
CA MET A 68 -8.33 -6.37 6.23
C MET A 68 -7.80 -7.76 5.89
N GLU A 69 -6.86 -7.85 4.96
CA GLU A 69 -6.31 -9.14 4.51
C GLU A 69 -5.23 -9.65 5.46
N ILE A 70 -4.44 -8.75 6.03
CA ILE A 70 -3.34 -9.08 6.93
C ILE A 70 -3.51 -8.24 8.20
N PRO A 71 -4.23 -8.77 9.22
CA PRO A 71 -4.54 -7.99 10.43
C PRO A 71 -3.33 -7.45 11.18
N ASP A 72 -2.17 -8.09 11.02
CA ASP A 72 -0.95 -7.66 11.70
C ASP A 72 -0.32 -6.40 11.08
N VAL A 73 -0.81 -5.97 9.93
CA VAL A 73 -0.36 -4.70 9.32
C VAL A 73 -0.96 -3.55 10.12
N ALA A 74 -0.09 -2.67 10.62
CA ALA A 74 -0.52 -1.49 11.39
C ALA A 74 -0.79 -0.28 10.51
N GLY A 75 -0.15 -0.20 9.35
CA GLY A 75 -0.36 0.90 8.44
C GLY A 75 0.52 0.83 7.20
N VAL A 76 0.38 1.85 6.37
CA VAL A 76 1.14 1.99 5.13
C VAL A 76 1.85 3.34 5.15
N ILE A 77 3.12 3.34 4.76
CA ILE A 77 3.93 4.54 4.66
C ILE A 77 4.27 4.78 3.19
N GLN A 78 3.98 5.97 2.72
CA GLN A 78 4.38 6.38 1.38
C GLN A 78 5.78 6.98 1.46
N VAL A 79 6.72 6.39 0.72
CA VAL A 79 8.10 6.89 0.66
C VAL A 79 8.37 7.54 -0.69
N LEU A 80 9.35 8.43 -0.75
CA LEU A 80 9.70 9.15 -1.97
C LEU A 80 10.69 8.39 -2.84
#